data_d1316402b934ff94e2c1b94069d3a84f
#
_entry.id   d1316402b934ff94e2c1b94069d3a84f
#
_cell.length_a   1.000
_cell.length_b   1.000
_cell.length_c   1.000
_cell.angle_alpha   90.00
_cell.angle_beta   90.00
_cell.angle_gamma   90.00
#
_symmetry.space_group_name_H-M   'P 1'
#
loop_
_entity.id
_entity.type
_entity.pdbx_description
1 polymer ?
#
loop_
_entity_poly.entity_id
_entity_poly.type
_entity_poly.pdbx_seq_one_letter_code
_entity_poly.pdbx_strand_id
1 'polypeptide(L)'
;MYHVRTFNKELQPSINSSLRLTQRPAAENDIPDYLNGTYTSRPLITVAREIPMKKEENELVDVLIVGAGLAGIGSACQLRRRSPELSFTILEARAVSGGTWDLFRYPGIRSDSDMYTYSYGFKPWVNKSAIADGGTILEYIREAADEYDLNRHIRYNHKVVSAQWSSTDNLWTVTVTRSDTQSDNEEPLIIRCRFILSCSGYYDYDQGYTPEFAGIDDFQGEIVHPQHWPEQLHYKNKRVVVIGSGATAVTLVPTMSEDTASLVMLQRSPTYIVNVPGEDPWLKPLGKFLPASWVFRFIRWKKVLLQQYIYRLSRKKPKALRRFLINKIREELGHDYDVDTHFTPNYNPWDQRLCAVPDSDMFAAIREGRAEVVTDHIDSFNSKGIALKSGKQLDADIVVVATGLKLKFGGDIAYSIDDKEVDVTERFVYRGMMLSDIPNMAMSVGYTNSSWTLKTDLTAKYVCGLLKRMNRNGYTSVTPTIIDKMGEVPLLDFDAGYVLRAQDIMPKNGDREPWKNNDKYTKDFVNLELKRNKHSELTFR
;
A
#
# COMPACT_ATOMS: atom_id res chain seq x y z
N MET A 1 -9.40 12.89 -56.82
CA MET A 1 -9.11 12.25 -58.13
C MET A 1 -8.21 11.06 -57.89
N TYR A 2 -8.71 9.90 -58.32
CA TYR A 2 -8.04 8.60 -58.60
C TYR A 2 -7.42 7.83 -57.40
N HIS A 3 -7.56 6.53 -57.25
CA HIS A 3 -8.55 5.50 -57.66
C HIS A 3 -8.16 4.23 -56.88
N VAL A 4 -9.15 3.51 -56.44
CA VAL A 4 -9.22 2.16 -55.84
C VAL A 4 -8.61 1.09 -56.79
N ARG A 5 -7.99 0.05 -56.24
CA ARG A 5 -8.15 -1.34 -56.71
C ARG A 5 -7.90 -2.38 -55.66
N THR A 6 -8.96 -3.11 -55.36
CA THR A 6 -9.10 -4.42 -54.71
C THR A 6 -8.50 -5.55 -55.56
N PHE A 7 -7.97 -6.59 -54.90
CA PHE A 7 -8.04 -7.97 -55.41
C PHE A 7 -8.12 -8.99 -54.27
N ASN A 8 -9.25 -9.70 -54.23
CA ASN A 8 -9.50 -10.96 -53.54
C ASN A 8 -8.85 -12.12 -54.29
N LYS A 9 -8.39 -13.15 -53.61
CA LYS A 9 -8.63 -14.56 -53.97
C LYS A 9 -8.36 -15.52 -52.80
N GLU A 10 -9.39 -16.28 -52.52
CA GLU A 10 -9.45 -17.50 -51.68
C GLU A 10 -8.58 -18.63 -52.26
N LEU A 11 -8.20 -19.55 -51.36
CA LEU A 11 -8.29 -21.01 -51.54
C LEU A 11 -7.80 -21.75 -50.27
N GLN A 12 -8.70 -22.49 -49.65
CA GLN A 12 -8.49 -23.69 -48.83
C GLN A 12 -8.69 -24.94 -49.71
N PRO A 13 -8.54 -26.20 -49.24
CA PRO A 13 -7.89 -26.82 -48.06
C PRO A 13 -7.07 -28.10 -48.41
N SER A 14 -6.42 -28.76 -47.42
CA SER A 14 -6.50 -30.23 -47.22
C SER A 14 -5.56 -30.77 -46.13
N ILE A 15 -6.10 -31.41 -45.22
CA ILE A 15 -5.93 -32.58 -44.35
C ILE A 15 -4.75 -33.52 -44.71
N ASN A 16 -3.85 -33.86 -43.77
CA ASN A 16 -3.74 -35.16 -43.06
C ASN A 16 -2.44 -35.34 -42.25
N SER A 17 -2.68 -35.70 -41.01
CA SER A 17 -2.09 -36.81 -40.19
C SER A 17 -0.56 -37.02 -40.14
N SER A 18 -0.01 -37.00 -38.96
CA SER A 18 0.41 -38.15 -38.13
C SER A 18 1.50 -37.81 -37.09
N LEU A 19 1.32 -38.39 -35.93
CA LEU A 19 2.20 -38.41 -34.76
C LEU A 19 3.69 -38.63 -35.05
N ARG A 20 4.56 -37.95 -34.28
CA ARG A 20 5.68 -38.57 -33.54
C ARG A 20 6.20 -37.64 -32.43
N LEU A 21 6.13 -38.17 -31.22
CA LEU A 21 6.87 -37.69 -30.03
C LEU A 21 8.37 -37.87 -30.24
N THR A 22 9.16 -36.82 -30.05
CA THR A 22 10.56 -36.95 -29.62
C THR A 22 10.89 -35.80 -28.68
N GLN A 23 11.25 -36.18 -27.47
CA GLN A 23 11.87 -35.32 -26.45
C GLN A 23 13.20 -34.78 -26.96
N ARG A 24 13.48 -33.49 -26.76
CA ARG A 24 14.85 -32.94 -26.61
C ARG A 24 14.83 -31.71 -25.70
N PRO A 25 15.99 -31.39 -25.07
CA PRO A 25 16.03 -30.71 -23.78
C PRO A 25 16.01 -29.19 -23.87
N ALA A 26 15.74 -28.56 -22.72
CA ALA A 26 15.70 -27.14 -22.48
C ALA A 26 16.95 -26.40 -22.99
N ALA A 27 16.76 -25.40 -23.82
CA ALA A 27 17.74 -24.36 -24.08
C ALA A 27 17.28 -23.07 -23.37
N GLU A 28 18.23 -22.47 -22.66
CA GLU A 28 18.14 -21.14 -22.06
C GLU A 28 17.88 -20.06 -23.13
N ASN A 29 17.17 -19.00 -22.69
CA ASN A 29 17.01 -17.73 -23.36
C ASN A 29 15.95 -17.63 -24.48
N ASP A 30 14.68 -17.47 -24.06
CA ASP A 30 13.72 -16.70 -24.85
C ASP A 30 12.92 -15.78 -23.92
N ILE A 31 13.31 -14.51 -23.90
CA ILE A 31 12.53 -13.42 -23.30
C ILE A 31 11.59 -12.93 -24.40
N PRO A 32 10.25 -13.00 -24.23
CA PRO A 32 9.32 -12.51 -25.24
C PRO A 32 9.39 -11.00 -25.39
N ASP A 33 9.34 -10.56 -26.62
CA ASP A 33 9.33 -9.15 -27.08
C ASP A 33 7.97 -8.50 -26.75
N TYR A 34 7.87 -7.72 -25.64
CA TYR A 34 6.62 -7.09 -25.17
C TYR A 34 6.41 -5.65 -25.68
N LEU A 35 6.92 -5.30 -26.84
CA LEU A 35 6.80 -3.91 -27.32
C LEU A 35 5.66 -3.64 -28.32
N ASN A 36 4.91 -4.66 -28.77
CA ASN A 36 3.78 -4.45 -29.69
C ASN A 36 2.66 -5.46 -29.39
N GLY A 37 1.72 -5.13 -28.53
CA GLY A 37 0.56 -6.00 -28.29
C GLY A 37 -0.64 -5.26 -27.70
N THR A 38 -1.65 -5.09 -28.52
CA THR A 38 -3.02 -4.77 -28.10
C THR A 38 -3.59 -5.95 -27.36
N TYR A 39 -3.89 -5.77 -26.06
CA TYR A 39 -4.56 -6.79 -25.25
C TYR A 39 -6.05 -6.82 -25.57
N THR A 40 -6.53 -7.92 -26.11
CA THR A 40 -7.94 -8.29 -26.08
C THR A 40 -8.20 -9.17 -24.87
N SER A 41 -9.02 -8.70 -23.96
CA SER A 41 -9.47 -9.43 -22.78
C SER A 41 -10.28 -10.67 -23.17
N ARG A 42 -9.78 -11.88 -22.86
CA ARG A 42 -10.58 -13.10 -22.80
C ARG A 42 -11.08 -13.30 -21.36
N PRO A 43 -12.35 -13.64 -21.14
CA PRO A 43 -12.83 -13.98 -19.81
C PRO A 43 -12.23 -15.32 -19.37
N LEU A 44 -11.43 -15.31 -18.32
CA LEU A 44 -10.97 -16.51 -17.63
C LEU A 44 -12.11 -17.04 -16.75
N ILE A 45 -12.77 -18.09 -17.22
CA ILE A 45 -13.62 -18.93 -16.35
C ILE A 45 -12.68 -19.77 -15.51
N THR A 46 -12.40 -19.30 -14.29
CA THR A 46 -11.66 -20.09 -13.31
C THR A 46 -12.61 -21.08 -12.66
N VAL A 47 -12.57 -22.31 -13.09
CA VAL A 47 -13.20 -23.44 -12.34
C VAL A 47 -12.28 -23.69 -11.14
N ALA A 48 -12.70 -23.23 -9.97
CA ALA A 48 -12.06 -23.58 -8.71
C ALA A 48 -12.20 -25.11 -8.53
N ARG A 49 -11.08 -25.83 -8.68
CA ARG A 49 -11.00 -27.21 -8.20
C ARG A 49 -10.88 -27.15 -6.68
N GLU A 50 -11.92 -27.54 -5.99
CA GLU A 50 -11.90 -27.84 -4.56
C GLU A 50 -10.88 -28.97 -4.32
N ILE A 51 -9.76 -28.62 -3.69
CA ILE A 51 -8.83 -29.59 -3.13
C ILE A 51 -9.40 -29.95 -1.74
N PRO A 52 -9.71 -31.20 -1.44
CA PRO A 52 -10.27 -31.58 -0.15
C PRO A 52 -9.23 -31.28 0.94
N MET A 53 -9.54 -30.30 1.80
CA MET A 53 -8.74 -30.00 2.98
C MET A 53 -8.93 -31.12 4.01
N LYS A 54 -7.85 -31.83 4.32
CA LYS A 54 -7.78 -32.70 5.50
C LYS A 54 -7.91 -31.83 6.75
N LYS A 55 -8.66 -32.31 7.73
CA LYS A 55 -8.77 -31.76 9.09
C LYS A 55 -7.34 -31.76 9.70
N GLU A 56 -6.65 -30.62 9.68
CA GLU A 56 -5.31 -30.48 10.23
C GLU A 56 -5.36 -29.85 11.62
N GLU A 57 -5.50 -30.70 12.62
CA GLU A 57 -5.17 -30.39 14.01
C GLU A 57 -3.63 -30.37 14.14
N ASN A 58 -3.04 -29.24 14.57
CA ASN A 58 -1.61 -29.03 14.86
C ASN A 58 -0.65 -28.94 13.64
N GLU A 59 -0.98 -28.12 12.66
CA GLU A 59 0.00 -27.79 11.61
C GLU A 59 1.17 -26.97 12.18
N LEU A 60 2.41 -27.40 11.89
CA LEU A 60 3.64 -26.67 12.20
C LEU A 60 4.26 -26.14 10.91
N VAL A 61 4.44 -24.82 10.83
CA VAL A 61 5.15 -24.17 9.72
C VAL A 61 6.37 -23.38 10.22
N ASP A 62 7.37 -23.20 9.37
CA ASP A 62 8.54 -22.38 9.74
C ASP A 62 8.16 -20.90 9.85
N VAL A 63 7.38 -20.39 8.91
CA VAL A 63 6.99 -18.97 8.88
C VAL A 63 5.49 -18.81 8.65
N LEU A 64 4.82 -18.11 9.56
CA LEU A 64 3.47 -17.65 9.38
C LEU A 64 3.48 -16.19 8.91
N ILE A 65 2.91 -15.92 7.74
CA ILE A 65 2.73 -14.56 7.21
C ILE A 65 1.29 -14.14 7.46
N VAL A 66 1.08 -12.99 8.10
CA VAL A 66 -0.24 -12.45 8.37
C VAL A 66 -0.56 -11.34 7.37
N GLY A 67 -1.55 -11.58 6.52
CA GLY A 67 -2.01 -10.68 5.46
C GLY A 67 -1.46 -11.02 4.07
N ALA A 68 -2.34 -11.06 3.07
CA ALA A 68 -2.03 -11.28 1.65
C ALA A 68 -2.10 -9.99 0.81
N GLY A 69 -1.79 -8.85 1.41
CA GLY A 69 -1.60 -7.58 0.71
C GLY A 69 -0.21 -7.48 0.07
N LEU A 70 0.12 -6.27 -0.43
CA LEU A 70 1.41 -5.96 -1.07
C LEU A 70 2.61 -6.46 -0.25
N ALA A 71 2.62 -6.22 1.07
CA ALA A 71 3.73 -6.60 1.93
C ALA A 71 3.83 -8.12 2.13
N GLY A 72 2.70 -8.82 2.35
CA GLY A 72 2.68 -10.26 2.55
C GLY A 72 3.08 -11.05 1.31
N ILE A 73 2.51 -10.71 0.16
CA ILE A 73 2.89 -11.31 -1.14
C ILE A 73 4.37 -11.07 -1.43
N GLY A 74 4.85 -9.81 -1.28
CA GLY A 74 6.27 -9.50 -1.49
C GLY A 74 7.21 -10.26 -0.56
N SER A 75 6.81 -10.45 0.70
CA SER A 75 7.57 -11.22 1.70
C SER A 75 7.61 -12.71 1.38
N ALA A 76 6.50 -13.29 0.97
CA ALA A 76 6.43 -14.68 0.54
C ALA A 76 7.27 -14.93 -0.73
N CYS A 77 7.25 -14.00 -1.72
CA CYS A 77 8.15 -14.06 -2.86
C CYS A 77 9.62 -14.05 -2.43
N GLN A 78 9.99 -13.23 -1.45
CA GLN A 78 11.37 -13.21 -0.94
C GLN A 78 11.74 -14.52 -0.20
N LEU A 79 10.82 -15.11 0.55
CA LEU A 79 11.03 -16.44 1.16
C LEU A 79 11.27 -17.51 0.08
N ARG A 80 10.41 -17.60 -0.93
CA ARG A 80 10.58 -18.55 -2.06
C ARG A 80 11.92 -18.38 -2.77
N ARG A 81 12.37 -17.13 -2.96
CA ARG A 81 13.62 -16.82 -3.65
C ARG A 81 14.87 -17.05 -2.81
N ARG A 82 14.79 -16.80 -1.51
CA ARG A 82 15.96 -16.74 -0.63
C ARG A 82 16.06 -17.90 0.35
N SER A 83 14.95 -18.51 0.69
CA SER A 83 14.86 -19.59 1.69
C SER A 83 13.82 -20.63 1.25
N PRO A 84 13.97 -21.22 0.04
CA PRO A 84 12.99 -22.16 -0.53
C PRO A 84 12.80 -23.43 0.31
N GLU A 85 13.74 -23.70 1.21
CA GLU A 85 13.71 -24.82 2.16
C GLU A 85 12.71 -24.61 3.30
N LEU A 86 12.28 -23.37 3.57
CA LEU A 86 11.36 -23.07 4.66
C LEU A 86 9.90 -23.24 4.22
N SER A 87 9.14 -23.93 5.06
CA SER A 87 7.69 -24.01 4.94
C SER A 87 7.05 -22.69 5.40
N PHE A 88 5.99 -22.25 4.73
CA PHE A 88 5.22 -21.09 5.16
C PHE A 88 3.76 -21.19 4.76
N THR A 89 2.92 -20.48 5.49
CA THR A 89 1.52 -20.21 5.13
C THR A 89 1.22 -18.72 5.25
N ILE A 90 0.28 -18.24 4.45
CA ILE A 90 -0.21 -16.86 4.46
C ILE A 90 -1.66 -16.90 4.92
N LEU A 91 -1.98 -16.17 5.99
CA LEU A 91 -3.36 -16.03 6.48
C LEU A 91 -3.89 -14.67 6.08
N GLU A 92 -5.01 -14.67 5.37
CA GLU A 92 -5.71 -13.45 4.94
C GLU A 92 -7.11 -13.44 5.54
N ALA A 93 -7.43 -12.36 6.26
CA ALA A 93 -8.73 -12.23 6.92
C ALA A 93 -9.89 -12.04 5.93
N ARG A 94 -9.62 -11.54 4.73
CA ARG A 94 -10.60 -11.31 3.67
C ARG A 94 -10.68 -12.51 2.72
N ALA A 95 -11.72 -12.53 1.89
CA ALA A 95 -11.93 -13.59 0.89
C ALA A 95 -10.96 -13.51 -0.31
N VAL A 96 -10.15 -12.44 -0.40
CA VAL A 96 -9.31 -12.16 -1.57
C VAL A 96 -7.99 -11.50 -1.17
N SER A 97 -6.95 -11.70 -1.99
CA SER A 97 -5.65 -11.03 -1.85
C SER A 97 -5.68 -9.60 -2.40
N GLY A 98 -4.67 -8.80 -2.02
CA GLY A 98 -4.47 -7.44 -2.53
C GLY A 98 -4.50 -6.37 -1.43
N GLY A 99 -5.08 -6.69 -0.25
CA GLY A 99 -5.12 -5.77 0.90
C GLY A 99 -5.79 -4.45 0.54
N THR A 100 -5.13 -3.33 0.79
CA THR A 100 -5.61 -1.96 0.51
C THR A 100 -6.05 -1.77 -0.96
N TRP A 101 -5.35 -2.37 -1.91
CA TRP A 101 -5.66 -2.23 -3.34
C TRP A 101 -6.89 -3.02 -3.79
N ASP A 102 -7.31 -3.99 -3.02
CA ASP A 102 -8.60 -4.65 -3.20
C ASP A 102 -9.72 -4.00 -2.38
N LEU A 103 -9.41 -3.40 -1.23
CA LEU A 103 -10.40 -2.76 -0.36
C LEU A 103 -10.98 -1.49 -0.97
N PHE A 104 -10.11 -0.59 -1.45
CA PHE A 104 -10.54 0.70 -1.98
C PHE A 104 -11.01 0.59 -3.42
N ARG A 105 -12.26 1.02 -3.67
CA ARG A 105 -12.95 0.92 -4.96
C ARG A 105 -13.47 2.25 -5.48
N TYR A 106 -13.17 3.36 -4.80
CA TYR A 106 -13.66 4.68 -5.20
C TYR A 106 -13.09 5.11 -6.55
N PRO A 107 -13.82 5.96 -7.32
CA PRO A 107 -13.41 6.42 -8.65
C PRO A 107 -12.02 7.05 -8.66
N GLY A 108 -11.21 6.66 -9.64
CA GLY A 108 -9.87 7.19 -9.83
C GLY A 108 -8.83 6.71 -8.81
N ILE A 109 -9.15 5.73 -7.93
CA ILE A 109 -8.16 5.17 -6.99
C ILE A 109 -6.84 4.87 -7.68
N ARG A 110 -5.75 5.45 -7.18
CA ARG A 110 -4.40 5.33 -7.74
C ARG A 110 -3.35 5.45 -6.66
N SER A 111 -2.12 5.06 -6.99
CA SER A 111 -0.98 5.29 -6.10
C SER A 111 -0.60 6.78 -6.07
N ASP A 112 -0.26 7.30 -4.90
CA ASP A 112 0.44 8.58 -4.73
C ASP A 112 1.97 8.43 -4.81
N SER A 113 2.43 7.20 -4.96
CA SER A 113 3.83 6.82 -5.08
C SER A 113 4.14 6.36 -6.50
N ASP A 114 5.32 6.74 -6.97
CA ASP A 114 5.85 6.32 -8.25
C ASP A 114 6.07 4.79 -8.30
N MET A 115 5.54 4.13 -9.32
CA MET A 115 5.58 2.67 -9.45
C MET A 115 6.98 2.09 -9.60
N TYR A 116 7.98 2.85 -10.06
CA TYR A 116 9.37 2.36 -10.07
C TYR A 116 9.93 2.17 -8.66
N THR A 117 9.43 2.93 -7.69
CA THR A 117 9.79 2.77 -6.28
C THR A 117 8.77 1.94 -5.51
N TYR A 118 7.50 1.93 -5.95
CA TYR A 118 6.41 1.21 -5.30
C TYR A 118 6.34 -0.26 -5.68
N SER A 119 6.80 -0.67 -6.87
CA SER A 119 6.91 -2.08 -7.26
C SER A 119 7.97 -2.83 -6.47
N TYR A 120 7.92 -4.15 -6.52
CA TYR A 120 8.94 -5.00 -5.88
C TYR A 120 10.29 -4.84 -6.58
N GLY A 121 11.37 -4.88 -5.81
CA GLY A 121 12.72 -4.80 -6.36
C GLY A 121 13.10 -6.02 -7.22
N PHE A 122 12.39 -7.12 -7.08
CA PHE A 122 12.61 -8.36 -7.82
C PHE A 122 11.67 -8.57 -9.02
N LYS A 123 10.55 -7.84 -9.07
CA LYS A 123 9.60 -7.85 -10.20
C LYS A 123 9.56 -6.42 -10.78
N PRO A 124 10.31 -6.15 -11.88
CA PRO A 124 10.34 -4.83 -12.49
C PRO A 124 8.96 -4.36 -12.94
N TRP A 125 8.68 -3.07 -12.75
CA TRP A 125 7.52 -2.42 -13.34
C TRP A 125 7.78 -2.17 -14.82
N VAL A 126 6.97 -2.76 -15.67
CA VAL A 126 7.13 -2.70 -17.14
C VAL A 126 6.11 -1.78 -17.81
N ASN A 127 5.06 -1.38 -17.09
CA ASN A 127 4.07 -0.43 -17.61
C ASN A 127 4.69 0.97 -17.74
N LYS A 128 4.23 1.75 -18.71
CA LYS A 128 4.71 3.11 -18.97
C LYS A 128 4.27 4.10 -17.88
N SER A 129 3.10 3.88 -17.30
CA SER A 129 2.54 4.74 -16.26
C SER A 129 3.41 4.72 -15.01
N ALA A 130 3.92 5.88 -14.62
CA ALA A 130 4.66 6.04 -13.37
C ALA A 130 3.71 6.09 -12.16
N ILE A 131 2.50 6.63 -12.35
CA ILE A 131 1.41 6.62 -11.39
C ILE A 131 0.35 5.66 -11.92
N ALA A 132 0.15 4.55 -11.23
CA ALA A 132 -0.78 3.51 -11.66
C ALA A 132 -2.10 3.58 -10.90
N ASP A 133 -3.18 3.21 -11.57
CA ASP A 133 -4.49 2.99 -10.98
C ASP A 133 -4.51 1.75 -10.06
N GLY A 134 -5.50 1.70 -9.16
CA GLY A 134 -5.61 0.64 -8.17
C GLY A 134 -5.79 -0.74 -8.77
N GLY A 135 -6.53 -0.87 -9.87
CA GLY A 135 -6.75 -2.13 -10.58
C GLY A 135 -5.45 -2.71 -11.13
N THR A 136 -4.67 -1.87 -11.82
CA THR A 136 -3.35 -2.25 -12.35
C THR A 136 -2.36 -2.66 -11.25
N ILE A 137 -2.40 -1.99 -10.09
CA ILE A 137 -1.55 -2.37 -8.94
C ILE A 137 -2.01 -3.70 -8.34
N LEU A 138 -3.32 -3.91 -8.22
CA LEU A 138 -3.89 -5.16 -7.73
C LEU A 138 -3.51 -6.34 -8.64
N GLU A 139 -3.61 -6.16 -9.96
CA GLU A 139 -3.18 -7.15 -10.94
C GLU A 139 -1.69 -7.48 -10.80
N TYR A 140 -0.84 -6.46 -10.70
CA TYR A 140 0.60 -6.63 -10.47
C TYR A 140 0.93 -7.44 -9.20
N ILE A 141 0.17 -7.24 -8.10
CA ILE A 141 0.33 -8.02 -6.86
C ILE A 141 -0.07 -9.48 -7.09
N ARG A 142 -1.18 -9.71 -7.77
CA ARG A 142 -1.69 -11.05 -8.09
C ARG A 142 -0.78 -11.80 -9.05
N GLU A 143 -0.29 -11.14 -10.09
CA GLU A 143 0.74 -11.70 -10.97
C GLU A 143 2.01 -12.13 -10.19
N ALA A 144 2.45 -11.34 -9.20
CA ALA A 144 3.57 -11.73 -8.37
C ALA A 144 3.27 -12.99 -7.54
N ALA A 145 2.03 -13.14 -7.06
CA ALA A 145 1.62 -14.35 -6.35
C ALA A 145 1.58 -15.57 -7.29
N ASP A 146 1.12 -15.41 -8.52
CA ASP A 146 1.08 -16.46 -9.54
C ASP A 146 2.48 -16.90 -9.96
N GLU A 147 3.36 -15.95 -10.30
CA GLU A 147 4.74 -16.21 -10.73
C GLU A 147 5.56 -17.01 -9.70
N TYR A 148 5.26 -16.84 -8.41
CA TYR A 148 5.96 -17.55 -7.33
C TYR A 148 5.15 -18.70 -6.73
N ASP A 149 4.02 -19.09 -7.37
CA ASP A 149 3.17 -20.20 -6.96
C ASP A 149 2.71 -20.05 -5.49
N LEU A 150 2.27 -18.84 -5.11
CA LEU A 150 1.89 -18.53 -3.74
C LEU A 150 0.44 -18.85 -3.42
N ASN A 151 -0.45 -18.92 -4.41
CA ASN A 151 -1.88 -19.06 -4.19
C ASN A 151 -2.25 -20.30 -3.36
N ARG A 152 -1.52 -21.40 -3.51
CA ARG A 152 -1.70 -22.61 -2.69
C ARG A 152 -1.28 -22.44 -1.23
N HIS A 153 -0.55 -21.38 -0.90
CA HIS A 153 -0.09 -21.08 0.45
C HIS A 153 -0.96 -20.02 1.14
N ILE A 154 -1.93 -19.42 0.43
CA ILE A 154 -2.82 -18.41 0.97
C ILE A 154 -4.10 -19.08 1.46
N ARG A 155 -4.43 -18.83 2.74
CA ARG A 155 -5.71 -19.22 3.35
C ARG A 155 -6.53 -17.95 3.53
N TYR A 156 -7.57 -17.83 2.73
CA TYR A 156 -8.51 -16.72 2.79
C TYR A 156 -9.54 -16.94 3.90
N ASN A 157 -10.20 -15.86 4.34
CA ASN A 157 -11.17 -15.87 5.42
C ASN A 157 -10.61 -16.37 6.77
N HIS A 158 -9.30 -16.26 6.96
CA HIS A 158 -8.58 -16.70 8.14
C HIS A 158 -8.00 -15.49 8.89
N LYS A 159 -8.72 -15.01 9.91
CA LYS A 159 -8.30 -13.87 10.75
C LYS A 159 -7.53 -14.36 11.95
N VAL A 160 -6.27 -13.94 12.07
CA VAL A 160 -5.47 -14.14 13.28
C VAL A 160 -6.00 -13.25 14.38
N VAL A 161 -6.36 -13.83 15.53
CA VAL A 161 -6.90 -13.10 16.69
C VAL A 161 -5.93 -13.07 17.86
N SER A 162 -5.12 -14.12 18.05
CA SER A 162 -4.09 -14.13 19.09
C SER A 162 -2.87 -14.95 18.69
N ALA A 163 -1.73 -14.66 19.32
CA ALA A 163 -0.50 -15.41 19.15
C ALA A 163 0.22 -15.52 20.49
N GLN A 164 0.45 -16.75 20.94
CA GLN A 164 1.09 -17.09 22.22
C GLN A 164 2.45 -17.73 21.97
N TRP A 165 3.51 -17.14 22.52
CA TRP A 165 4.86 -17.70 22.51
C TRP A 165 5.09 -18.61 23.72
N SER A 166 5.64 -19.82 23.48
CA SER A 166 6.15 -20.70 24.49
C SER A 166 7.68 -20.70 24.47
N SER A 167 8.31 -20.20 25.53
CA SER A 167 9.78 -20.25 25.67
C SER A 167 10.31 -21.66 25.92
N THR A 168 9.46 -22.58 26.34
CA THR A 168 9.79 -24.00 26.50
C THR A 168 9.88 -24.69 25.13
N ASP A 169 8.89 -24.46 24.26
CA ASP A 169 8.81 -25.09 22.94
C ASP A 169 9.57 -24.28 21.87
N ASN A 170 9.85 -23.02 22.11
CA ASN A 170 10.36 -22.05 21.15
C ASN A 170 9.45 -21.94 19.89
N LEU A 171 8.15 -21.90 20.11
CA LEU A 171 7.12 -21.83 19.08
C LEU A 171 6.02 -20.84 19.44
N TRP A 172 5.43 -20.26 18.40
CA TRP A 172 4.18 -19.55 18.47
C TRP A 172 3.01 -20.51 18.29
N THR A 173 1.99 -20.38 19.12
CA THR A 173 0.64 -20.95 18.93
C THR A 173 -0.28 -19.84 18.53
N VAL A 174 -0.82 -19.91 17.33
CA VAL A 174 -1.62 -18.83 16.73
C VAL A 174 -3.07 -19.29 16.61
N THR A 175 -3.99 -18.49 17.18
CA THR A 175 -5.42 -18.72 17.13
C THR A 175 -6.03 -17.94 15.97
N VAL A 176 -6.81 -18.63 15.16
CA VAL A 176 -7.37 -18.12 13.91
C VAL A 176 -8.88 -18.33 13.91
N THR A 177 -9.65 -17.27 13.65
CA THR A 177 -11.08 -17.37 13.39
C THR A 177 -11.35 -17.41 11.88
N ARG A 178 -12.41 -18.12 11.47
CA ARG A 178 -12.81 -18.25 10.08
C ARG A 178 -14.13 -17.52 9.86
N SER A 179 -14.21 -16.74 8.79
CA SER A 179 -15.40 -15.96 8.43
C SER A 179 -16.27 -16.60 7.34
N ASP A 180 -15.80 -17.70 6.75
CA ASP A 180 -16.51 -18.45 5.69
C ASP A 180 -17.42 -19.55 6.22
N THR A 181 -17.45 -19.78 7.53
CA THR A 181 -18.27 -20.78 8.18
C THR A 181 -19.55 -20.15 8.75
N GLN A 182 -20.70 -20.76 8.46
CA GLN A 182 -22.01 -20.28 8.91
C GLN A 182 -22.37 -20.72 10.35
N SER A 183 -21.45 -21.35 11.07
CA SER A 183 -21.65 -21.87 12.40
C SER A 183 -20.99 -21.01 13.46
N ASP A 184 -21.81 -20.37 14.31
CA ASP A 184 -21.32 -19.60 15.48
C ASP A 184 -20.59 -20.45 16.54
N ASN A 185 -20.55 -21.78 16.35
CA ASN A 185 -19.96 -22.75 17.29
C ASN A 185 -18.72 -23.44 16.73
N GLU A 186 -18.06 -22.89 15.69
CA GLU A 186 -16.83 -23.52 15.18
C GLU A 186 -15.64 -23.23 16.11
N GLU A 187 -14.93 -24.28 16.50
CA GLU A 187 -13.70 -24.14 17.27
C GLU A 187 -12.65 -23.36 16.47
N PRO A 188 -11.92 -22.41 17.08
CA PRO A 188 -10.89 -21.68 16.40
C PRO A 188 -9.79 -22.63 15.90
N LEU A 189 -9.27 -22.36 14.71
CA LEU A 189 -8.15 -23.09 14.15
C LEU A 189 -6.86 -22.70 14.89
N ILE A 190 -6.07 -23.69 15.27
CA ILE A 190 -4.77 -23.50 15.91
C ILE A 190 -3.65 -23.85 14.92
N ILE A 191 -2.74 -22.91 14.70
CA ILE A 191 -1.53 -23.10 13.87
C ILE A 191 -0.31 -22.84 14.72
N ARG A 192 0.67 -23.74 14.67
CA ARG A 192 1.97 -23.54 15.34
C ARG A 192 3.02 -23.09 14.31
N CYS A 193 3.84 -22.12 14.67
CA CYS A 193 4.91 -21.67 13.78
C CYS A 193 6.17 -21.26 14.55
N ARG A 194 7.31 -21.33 13.84
CA ARG A 194 8.60 -20.92 14.41
C ARG A 194 8.80 -19.41 14.37
N PHE A 195 8.24 -18.72 13.38
CA PHE A 195 8.41 -17.30 13.19
C PHE A 195 7.12 -16.65 12.65
N ILE A 196 6.74 -15.47 13.17
CA ILE A 196 5.63 -14.68 12.66
C ILE A 196 6.19 -13.48 11.86
N LEU A 197 5.72 -13.32 10.62
CA LEU A 197 5.94 -12.12 9.82
C LEU A 197 4.61 -11.41 9.62
N SER A 198 4.33 -10.40 10.45
CA SER A 198 3.10 -9.61 10.39
C SER A 198 3.16 -8.63 9.22
N CYS A 199 2.29 -8.83 8.25
CA CYS A 199 2.04 -7.98 7.09
C CYS A 199 0.58 -7.49 7.06
N SER A 200 -0.04 -7.36 8.23
CA SER A 200 -1.45 -7.02 8.45
C SER A 200 -1.83 -5.60 8.00
N GLY A 201 -0.85 -4.79 7.59
CA GLY A 201 -1.08 -3.38 7.29
C GLY A 201 -1.25 -2.54 8.56
N TYR A 202 -1.82 -1.34 8.41
CA TYR A 202 -2.00 -0.39 9.50
C TYR A 202 -3.30 0.41 9.41
N TYR A 203 -4.18 0.09 8.47
CA TYR A 203 -5.53 0.67 8.39
C TYR A 203 -6.55 -0.25 9.05
N ASP A 204 -7.50 0.37 9.74
CA ASP A 204 -8.72 -0.29 10.13
C ASP A 204 -9.59 -0.51 8.88
N TYR A 205 -9.84 -1.78 8.52
CA TYR A 205 -10.63 -2.12 7.35
C TYR A 205 -12.14 -2.08 7.62
N ASP A 206 -12.52 -2.10 8.89
CA ASP A 206 -13.92 -2.12 9.29
C ASP A 206 -14.55 -0.73 9.19
N GLN A 207 -13.75 0.33 9.44
CA GLN A 207 -14.26 1.70 9.41
C GLN A 207 -13.20 2.75 9.09
N GLY A 208 -13.61 3.77 8.30
CA GLY A 208 -12.85 4.99 8.13
C GLY A 208 -13.06 6.00 9.26
N TYR A 209 -12.44 7.16 9.15
CA TYR A 209 -12.63 8.25 10.10
C TYR A 209 -13.66 9.25 9.56
N THR A 210 -14.80 9.31 10.22
CA THR A 210 -15.83 10.35 10.00
C THR A 210 -15.92 11.20 11.26
N PRO A 211 -15.66 12.52 11.18
CA PRO A 211 -15.94 13.43 12.29
C PRO A 211 -17.43 13.49 12.60
N GLU A 212 -17.76 13.87 13.82
CA GLU A 212 -19.13 14.24 14.15
C GLU A 212 -19.47 15.59 13.48
N PHE A 213 -20.52 15.60 12.69
CA PHE A 213 -21.05 16.80 12.05
C PHE A 213 -22.44 17.09 12.60
N ALA A 214 -22.66 18.34 13.05
CA ALA A 214 -23.98 18.75 13.52
C ALA A 214 -25.01 18.64 12.38
N GLY A 215 -26.17 18.05 12.67
CA GLY A 215 -27.27 17.92 11.72
C GLY A 215 -27.03 16.92 10.58
N ILE A 216 -26.06 16.03 10.66
CA ILE A 216 -25.75 15.06 9.59
C ILE A 216 -26.96 14.18 9.26
N ASP A 217 -27.78 13.83 10.25
CA ASP A 217 -28.98 13.01 10.11
C ASP A 217 -30.13 13.75 9.40
N ASP A 218 -30.08 15.08 9.32
CA ASP A 218 -31.07 15.88 8.62
C ASP A 218 -30.87 15.91 7.10
N PHE A 219 -29.68 15.48 6.64
CA PHE A 219 -29.37 15.50 5.22
C PHE A 219 -30.16 14.42 4.46
N GLN A 220 -30.83 14.84 3.37
CA GLN A 220 -31.71 13.95 2.59
C GLN A 220 -31.00 13.30 1.39
N GLY A 221 -29.74 13.61 1.14
CA GLY A 221 -28.92 12.98 0.10
C GLY A 221 -28.16 11.77 0.61
N GLU A 222 -27.24 11.28 -0.21
CA GLU A 222 -26.39 10.14 0.14
C GLU A 222 -25.07 10.60 0.80
N ILE A 223 -24.68 9.94 1.89
CA ILE A 223 -23.38 10.13 2.55
C ILE A 223 -22.53 8.89 2.31
N VAL A 224 -21.35 9.09 1.73
CA VAL A 224 -20.45 8.00 1.34
C VAL A 224 -19.07 8.20 1.96
N HIS A 225 -18.54 7.13 2.59
CA HIS A 225 -17.13 7.09 2.96
C HIS A 225 -16.33 6.32 1.88
N PRO A 226 -15.22 6.88 1.33
CA PRO A 226 -14.49 6.28 0.21
C PRO A 226 -13.94 4.86 0.48
N GLN A 227 -13.71 4.52 1.75
CA GLN A 227 -13.26 3.17 2.14
C GLN A 227 -14.29 2.08 1.81
N HIS A 228 -15.58 2.43 1.87
CA HIS A 228 -16.71 1.54 1.60
C HIS A 228 -17.55 2.10 0.47
N TRP A 229 -16.92 2.26 -0.69
CA TRP A 229 -17.58 2.85 -1.86
C TRP A 229 -18.68 1.92 -2.37
N PRO A 230 -19.94 2.38 -2.48
CA PRO A 230 -21.03 1.57 -3.00
C PRO A 230 -20.83 1.32 -4.50
N GLU A 231 -20.87 0.05 -4.93
CA GLU A 231 -20.66 -0.32 -6.35
C GLU A 231 -21.67 0.33 -7.30
N GLN A 232 -22.90 0.60 -6.81
CA GLN A 232 -24.00 1.16 -7.60
C GLN A 232 -24.25 2.64 -7.31
N LEU A 233 -23.28 3.38 -6.76
CA LEU A 233 -23.44 4.80 -6.52
C LEU A 233 -23.55 5.57 -7.84
N HIS A 234 -24.74 6.12 -8.11
CA HIS A 234 -25.03 6.92 -9.30
C HIS A 234 -24.76 8.40 -9.05
N TYR A 235 -23.55 8.88 -9.31
CA TYR A 235 -23.17 10.29 -9.16
C TYR A 235 -23.25 11.11 -10.45
N LYS A 236 -23.56 10.49 -11.60
CA LYS A 236 -23.71 11.18 -12.87
C LYS A 236 -24.84 12.20 -12.82
N ASN A 237 -24.54 13.43 -13.27
CA ASN A 237 -25.46 14.58 -13.24
C ASN A 237 -25.96 14.95 -11.82
N LYS A 238 -25.23 14.58 -10.76
CA LYS A 238 -25.52 14.94 -9.37
C LYS A 238 -24.61 16.08 -8.90
N ARG A 239 -25.07 16.83 -7.90
CA ARG A 239 -24.27 17.79 -7.15
C ARG A 239 -23.51 17.02 -6.08
N VAL A 240 -22.18 17.06 -6.12
CA VAL A 240 -21.34 16.30 -5.20
C VAL A 240 -20.45 17.24 -4.40
N VAL A 241 -20.41 17.03 -3.08
CA VAL A 241 -19.44 17.68 -2.20
C VAL A 241 -18.49 16.64 -1.63
N VAL A 242 -17.18 16.80 -1.88
CA VAL A 242 -16.12 15.96 -1.33
C VAL A 242 -15.48 16.68 -0.15
N ILE A 243 -15.67 16.18 1.07
CA ILE A 243 -15.11 16.78 2.29
C ILE A 243 -13.70 16.21 2.52
N GLY A 244 -12.69 17.05 2.40
CA GLY A 244 -11.29 16.71 2.62
C GLY A 244 -10.36 17.30 1.56
N SER A 245 -9.06 17.31 1.85
CA SER A 245 -8.00 17.78 0.95
C SER A 245 -6.83 16.79 0.84
N GLY A 246 -7.00 15.56 1.36
CA GLY A 246 -5.97 14.51 1.32
C GLY A 246 -5.92 13.74 0.01
N ALA A 247 -5.09 12.69 -0.05
CA ALA A 247 -4.86 11.87 -1.24
C ALA A 247 -6.17 11.35 -1.86
N THR A 248 -7.15 10.97 -1.06
CA THR A 248 -8.45 10.49 -1.54
C THR A 248 -9.22 11.59 -2.25
N ALA A 249 -9.32 12.79 -1.65
CA ALA A 249 -10.05 13.91 -2.25
C ALA A 249 -9.41 14.36 -3.58
N VAL A 250 -8.08 14.53 -3.61
CA VAL A 250 -7.36 14.94 -4.84
C VAL A 250 -7.40 13.89 -5.95
N THR A 251 -7.78 12.66 -5.63
CA THR A 251 -7.99 11.57 -6.59
C THR A 251 -9.43 11.53 -7.10
N LEU A 252 -10.41 11.68 -6.19
CA LEU A 252 -11.85 11.68 -6.53
C LEU A 252 -12.22 12.87 -7.40
N VAL A 253 -11.72 14.06 -7.05
CA VAL A 253 -12.13 15.33 -7.67
C VAL A 253 -11.94 15.34 -9.19
N PRO A 254 -10.75 15.09 -9.76
CA PRO A 254 -10.62 15.10 -11.22
C PRO A 254 -11.49 14.03 -11.89
N THR A 255 -11.57 12.84 -11.32
CA THR A 255 -12.30 11.72 -11.93
C THR A 255 -13.82 11.95 -11.92
N MET A 256 -14.38 12.34 -10.77
CA MET A 256 -15.83 12.53 -10.67
C MET A 256 -16.31 13.79 -11.38
N SER A 257 -15.45 14.81 -11.52
CA SER A 257 -15.81 16.09 -12.18
C SER A 257 -16.21 15.93 -13.65
N GLU A 258 -15.89 14.81 -14.28
CA GLU A 258 -16.25 14.55 -15.67
C GLU A 258 -17.73 14.19 -15.85
N ASP A 259 -18.34 13.58 -14.82
CA ASP A 259 -19.70 13.06 -14.90
C ASP A 259 -20.71 13.78 -13.99
N THR A 260 -20.27 14.58 -13.02
CA THR A 260 -21.14 15.28 -12.07
C THR A 260 -21.75 16.55 -12.66
N ALA A 261 -22.92 16.97 -12.18
CA ALA A 261 -23.51 18.27 -12.53
C ALA A 261 -22.72 19.44 -11.93
N SER A 262 -22.22 19.26 -10.71
CA SER A 262 -21.27 20.15 -10.04
C SER A 262 -20.47 19.36 -9.02
N LEU A 263 -19.20 19.72 -8.85
CA LEU A 263 -18.31 19.10 -7.86
C LEU A 263 -17.61 20.17 -7.04
N VAL A 264 -17.75 20.06 -5.72
CA VAL A 264 -17.07 20.95 -4.76
C VAL A 264 -16.14 20.12 -3.89
N MET A 265 -14.86 20.47 -3.86
CA MET A 265 -13.93 20.02 -2.84
C MET A 265 -13.98 20.97 -1.64
N LEU A 266 -14.60 20.53 -0.55
CA LEU A 266 -14.69 21.29 0.70
C LEU A 266 -13.56 20.89 1.64
N GLN A 267 -12.69 21.82 1.97
CA GLN A 267 -11.57 21.61 2.87
C GLN A 267 -11.56 22.60 4.03
N ARG A 268 -11.17 22.14 5.21
CA ARG A 268 -10.96 23.02 6.37
C ARG A 268 -9.65 23.81 6.27
N SER A 269 -8.64 23.21 5.69
CA SER A 269 -7.31 23.79 5.47
C SER A 269 -6.66 23.17 4.24
N PRO A 270 -5.85 23.94 3.49
CA PRO A 270 -5.14 23.45 2.32
C PRO A 270 -4.13 22.35 2.63
N THR A 271 -3.86 21.53 1.62
CA THR A 271 -2.78 20.53 1.60
C THR A 271 -1.80 20.87 0.47
N TYR A 272 -0.51 20.50 0.62
CA TYR A 272 0.43 20.61 -0.49
C TYR A 272 0.09 19.61 -1.59
N ILE A 273 -0.10 20.10 -2.80
CA ILE A 273 -0.36 19.29 -3.99
C ILE A 273 0.79 19.53 -4.99
N VAL A 274 1.28 18.44 -5.58
CA VAL A 274 2.39 18.49 -6.54
C VAL A 274 1.98 17.78 -7.81
N ASN A 275 2.13 18.49 -8.93
CA ASN A 275 2.03 17.88 -10.25
C ASN A 275 3.26 16.98 -10.49
N VAL A 276 3.00 15.75 -10.91
CA VAL A 276 4.02 14.76 -11.27
C VAL A 276 3.74 14.21 -12.66
N PRO A 277 4.77 13.94 -13.49
CA PRO A 277 4.52 13.36 -14.80
C PRO A 277 3.98 11.93 -14.68
N GLY A 278 2.93 11.63 -15.42
CA GLY A 278 2.31 10.30 -15.50
C GLY A 278 3.24 9.24 -16.12
N GLU A 279 4.19 9.63 -17.00
CA GLU A 279 5.28 8.78 -17.51
C GLU A 279 6.64 9.32 -17.07
N ASP A 280 7.61 8.43 -16.78
CA ASP A 280 8.98 8.90 -16.52
C ASP A 280 9.67 9.32 -17.83
N PRO A 281 10.17 10.57 -17.94
CA PRO A 281 10.75 11.11 -19.18
C PRO A 281 12.00 10.35 -19.66
N TRP A 282 12.67 9.59 -18.80
CA TRP A 282 13.84 8.79 -19.14
C TRP A 282 13.49 7.39 -19.68
N LEU A 283 12.24 6.97 -19.53
CA LEU A 283 11.81 5.65 -19.97
C LEU A 283 12.08 5.42 -21.47
N LYS A 284 11.55 6.30 -22.32
CA LYS A 284 11.67 6.18 -23.78
C LYS A 284 13.12 6.32 -24.29
N PRO A 285 13.91 7.33 -23.85
CA PRO A 285 15.31 7.45 -24.29
C PRO A 285 16.18 6.27 -23.90
N LEU A 286 16.08 5.81 -22.64
CA LEU A 286 16.91 4.71 -22.16
C LEU A 286 16.48 3.36 -22.73
N GLY A 287 15.17 3.15 -22.93
CA GLY A 287 14.62 1.91 -23.51
C GLY A 287 15.06 1.62 -24.95
N LYS A 288 15.60 2.63 -25.66
CA LYS A 288 16.19 2.45 -27.00
C LYS A 288 17.55 1.74 -26.96
N PHE A 289 18.27 1.81 -25.85
CA PHE A 289 19.66 1.37 -25.76
C PHE A 289 19.91 0.32 -24.66
N LEU A 290 18.99 0.20 -23.68
CA LEU A 290 19.19 -0.65 -22.52
C LEU A 290 18.03 -1.65 -22.34
N PRO A 291 18.31 -2.86 -21.86
CA PRO A 291 17.27 -3.82 -21.46
C PRO A 291 16.33 -3.23 -20.39
N ALA A 292 15.04 -3.61 -20.42
CA ALA A 292 14.02 -3.08 -19.53
C ALA A 292 14.38 -3.17 -18.03
N SER A 293 15.04 -4.25 -17.62
CA SER A 293 15.49 -4.43 -16.23
C SER A 293 16.55 -3.42 -15.78
N TRP A 294 17.44 -2.99 -16.69
CA TRP A 294 18.43 -1.95 -16.42
C TRP A 294 17.80 -0.57 -16.37
N VAL A 295 16.89 -0.29 -17.31
CA VAL A 295 16.10 0.96 -17.32
C VAL A 295 15.32 1.09 -16.01
N PHE A 296 14.61 0.04 -15.61
CA PHE A 296 13.89 -0.01 -14.33
C PHE A 296 14.81 0.29 -13.14
N ARG A 297 15.95 -0.39 -13.04
CA ARG A 297 16.91 -0.17 -11.94
C ARG A 297 17.42 1.26 -11.91
N PHE A 298 17.75 1.81 -13.06
CA PHE A 298 18.22 3.20 -13.16
C PHE A 298 17.15 4.18 -12.71
N ILE A 299 15.92 4.08 -13.25
CA ILE A 299 14.81 4.96 -12.87
C ILE A 299 14.49 4.81 -11.39
N ARG A 300 14.43 3.59 -10.87
CA ARG A 300 14.18 3.32 -9.44
C ARG A 300 15.20 4.05 -8.55
N TRP A 301 16.49 3.90 -8.80
CA TRP A 301 17.53 4.57 -8.01
C TRP A 301 17.52 6.09 -8.17
N LYS A 302 17.31 6.57 -9.38
CA LYS A 302 17.10 8.00 -9.65
C LYS A 302 15.96 8.56 -8.80
N LYS A 303 14.80 7.90 -8.79
CA LYS A 303 13.62 8.33 -8.01
C LYS A 303 13.88 8.26 -6.50
N VAL A 304 14.48 7.19 -6.00
CA VAL A 304 14.87 7.06 -4.58
C VAL A 304 15.78 8.21 -4.16
N LEU A 305 16.83 8.50 -4.92
CA LEU A 305 17.78 9.57 -4.58
C LEU A 305 17.12 10.95 -4.66
N LEU A 306 16.27 11.17 -5.67
CA LEU A 306 15.52 12.42 -5.83
C LEU A 306 14.54 12.64 -4.67
N GLN A 307 13.74 11.64 -4.28
CA GLN A 307 12.84 11.74 -3.14
C GLN A 307 13.58 12.10 -1.86
N GLN A 308 14.71 11.41 -1.59
CA GLN A 308 15.52 11.73 -0.41
C GLN A 308 16.18 13.11 -0.46
N TYR A 309 16.59 13.56 -1.64
CA TYR A 309 17.10 14.91 -1.81
C TYR A 309 16.04 15.96 -1.52
N ILE A 310 14.84 15.82 -2.09
CA ILE A 310 13.71 16.73 -1.87
C ILE A 310 13.29 16.71 -0.40
N TYR A 311 13.21 15.54 0.23
CA TYR A 311 12.94 15.44 1.67
C TYR A 311 14.01 16.15 2.53
N ARG A 312 15.30 15.99 2.22
CA ARG A 312 16.37 16.73 2.90
C ARG A 312 16.25 18.24 2.69
N LEU A 313 15.84 18.65 1.50
CA LEU A 313 15.63 20.06 1.17
C LEU A 313 14.46 20.64 1.98
N SER A 314 13.37 19.87 2.16
CA SER A 314 12.23 20.29 2.98
C SER A 314 12.62 20.54 4.43
N ARG A 315 13.52 19.72 4.99
CA ARG A 315 14.02 19.90 6.36
C ARG A 315 15.05 21.03 6.50
N LYS A 316 15.89 21.26 5.46
CA LYS A 316 16.95 22.30 5.51
C LYS A 316 16.50 23.68 5.08
N LYS A 317 15.60 23.78 4.10
CA LYS A 317 15.13 25.02 3.48
C LYS A 317 13.60 25.02 3.30
N PRO A 318 12.79 24.82 4.36
CA PRO A 318 11.35 24.63 4.24
C PRO A 318 10.66 25.82 3.57
N LYS A 319 11.02 27.06 3.92
CA LYS A 319 10.43 28.29 3.35
C LYS A 319 10.71 28.43 1.84
N ALA A 320 11.89 28.04 1.37
CA ALA A 320 12.21 28.10 -0.05
C ALA A 320 11.43 27.06 -0.85
N LEU A 321 11.35 25.83 -0.32
CA LEU A 321 10.58 24.77 -0.96
C LEU A 321 9.08 25.08 -0.96
N ARG A 322 8.54 25.59 0.16
CA ARG A 322 7.14 26.06 0.23
C ARG A 322 6.84 27.07 -0.88
N ARG A 323 7.67 28.11 -1.02
CA ARG A 323 7.51 29.12 -2.06
C ARG A 323 7.53 28.51 -3.46
N PHE A 324 8.46 27.58 -3.71
CA PHE A 324 8.56 26.89 -4.98
C PHE A 324 7.27 26.10 -5.30
N LEU A 325 6.76 25.31 -4.34
CA LEU A 325 5.56 24.50 -4.52
C LEU A 325 4.33 25.37 -4.79
N ILE A 326 4.13 26.45 -4.01
CA ILE A 326 2.99 27.35 -4.19
C ILE A 326 3.07 28.09 -5.53
N ASN A 327 4.27 28.53 -5.95
CA ASN A 327 4.42 29.17 -7.26
C ASN A 327 4.09 28.21 -8.41
N LYS A 328 4.43 26.92 -8.28
CA LYS A 328 4.03 25.93 -9.28
C LYS A 328 2.50 25.80 -9.38
N ILE A 329 1.79 25.84 -8.28
CA ILE A 329 0.32 25.83 -8.29
C ILE A 329 -0.23 27.11 -8.95
N ARG A 330 0.38 28.28 -8.71
CA ARG A 330 -0.01 29.53 -9.38
C ARG A 330 0.22 29.48 -10.90
N GLU A 331 1.31 28.85 -11.34
CA GLU A 331 1.55 28.60 -12.76
C GLU A 331 0.48 27.68 -13.37
N GLU A 332 0.00 26.67 -12.62
CA GLU A 332 -1.02 25.74 -13.07
C GLU A 332 -2.44 26.37 -13.13
N LEU A 333 -2.82 27.17 -12.12
CA LEU A 333 -4.19 27.68 -11.99
C LEU A 333 -4.38 29.08 -12.59
N GLY A 334 -3.28 29.80 -12.87
CA GLY A 334 -3.32 31.18 -13.36
C GLY A 334 -3.30 32.23 -12.22
N HIS A 335 -3.07 33.48 -12.61
CA HIS A 335 -2.89 34.58 -11.65
C HIS A 335 -4.17 35.04 -10.96
N ASP A 336 -5.32 34.80 -11.57
CA ASP A 336 -6.63 35.25 -11.07
C ASP A 336 -7.24 34.30 -10.04
N TYR A 337 -6.65 33.11 -9.86
CA TYR A 337 -7.11 32.13 -8.89
C TYR A 337 -6.55 32.40 -7.49
N ASP A 338 -7.40 32.33 -6.45
CA ASP A 338 -6.99 32.56 -5.06
C ASP A 338 -6.22 31.35 -4.48
N VAL A 339 -4.96 31.21 -4.92
CA VAL A 339 -4.05 30.18 -4.43
C VAL A 339 -3.70 30.35 -2.95
N ASP A 340 -3.74 31.59 -2.45
CA ASP A 340 -3.37 31.86 -1.06
C ASP A 340 -4.38 31.27 -0.08
N THR A 341 -5.68 31.35 -0.39
CA THR A 341 -6.74 30.76 0.42
C THR A 341 -6.82 29.24 0.22
N HIS A 342 -6.74 28.76 -1.03
CA HIS A 342 -7.14 27.39 -1.35
C HIS A 342 -5.97 26.40 -1.42
N PHE A 343 -4.73 26.87 -1.61
CA PHE A 343 -3.57 25.99 -1.84
C PHE A 343 -2.32 26.39 -1.06
N THR A 344 -2.44 27.25 -0.05
CA THR A 344 -1.31 27.67 0.78
C THR A 344 -1.43 27.13 2.21
N PRO A 345 -0.90 25.91 2.50
CA PRO A 345 -0.92 25.34 3.84
C PRO A 345 -0.20 26.20 4.86
N ASN A 346 -0.62 26.14 6.12
CA ASN A 346 0.00 26.86 7.25
C ASN A 346 1.20 26.12 7.88
N TYR A 347 1.54 24.93 7.40
CA TYR A 347 2.63 24.08 7.86
C TYR A 347 3.74 23.95 6.77
N ASN A 348 4.90 23.38 7.11
CA ASN A 348 5.97 23.20 6.15
C ASN A 348 5.78 21.92 5.31
N PRO A 349 6.35 21.88 4.10
CA PRO A 349 6.35 20.66 3.29
C PRO A 349 6.93 19.46 4.06
N TRP A 350 6.23 18.33 4.05
CA TRP A 350 6.50 17.09 4.80
C TRP A 350 6.33 17.15 6.34
N ASP A 351 5.77 18.20 6.92
CA ASP A 351 5.21 18.11 8.27
C ASP A 351 3.92 17.29 8.26
N GLN A 352 3.16 17.41 7.15
CA GLN A 352 2.05 16.51 6.80
C GLN A 352 2.25 15.97 5.38
N ARG A 353 1.36 15.08 4.92
CA ARG A 353 1.45 14.47 3.60
C ARG A 353 1.40 15.51 2.48
N LEU A 354 2.17 15.24 1.44
CA LEU A 354 2.17 15.95 0.19
C LEU A 354 1.45 15.06 -0.83
N CYS A 355 0.39 15.57 -1.47
CA CYS A 355 -0.41 14.82 -2.42
C CYS A 355 0.16 14.97 -3.84
N ALA A 356 0.26 13.87 -4.57
CA ALA A 356 0.68 13.88 -5.97
C ALA A 356 -0.53 13.79 -6.90
N VAL A 357 -0.55 14.64 -7.93
CA VAL A 357 -1.52 14.59 -9.02
C VAL A 357 -0.77 14.38 -10.33
N PRO A 358 -1.13 13.35 -11.14
CA PRO A 358 -0.48 13.11 -12.40
C PRO A 358 -0.97 14.08 -13.47
N ASP A 359 -0.03 14.56 -14.29
CA ASP A 359 -0.31 15.35 -15.50
C ASP A 359 -1.28 16.52 -15.28
N SER A 360 -1.26 17.11 -14.08
CA SER A 360 -2.09 18.26 -13.68
C SER A 360 -3.61 18.03 -13.73
N ASP A 361 -4.10 16.80 -13.66
CA ASP A 361 -5.50 16.44 -13.85
C ASP A 361 -6.47 17.25 -12.95
N MET A 362 -6.16 17.38 -11.65
CA MET A 362 -6.95 18.15 -10.70
C MET A 362 -6.96 19.65 -11.05
N PHE A 363 -5.79 20.19 -11.42
CA PHE A 363 -5.70 21.61 -11.78
C PHE A 363 -6.43 21.89 -13.10
N ALA A 364 -6.43 20.95 -14.03
CA ALA A 364 -7.23 21.04 -15.24
C ALA A 364 -8.73 21.08 -14.93
N ALA A 365 -9.22 20.19 -14.06
CA ALA A 365 -10.62 20.17 -13.64
C ALA A 365 -11.07 21.51 -13.04
N ILE A 366 -10.20 22.16 -12.24
CA ILE A 366 -10.48 23.47 -11.64
C ILE A 366 -10.46 24.59 -12.69
N ARG A 367 -9.45 24.66 -13.57
CA ARG A 367 -9.34 25.68 -14.62
C ARG A 367 -10.52 25.65 -15.60
N GLU A 368 -11.00 24.46 -15.89
CA GLU A 368 -12.12 24.23 -16.80
C GLU A 368 -13.49 24.46 -16.13
N GLY A 369 -13.51 24.79 -14.83
CA GLY A 369 -14.73 25.01 -14.08
C GLY A 369 -15.54 23.75 -13.78
N ARG A 370 -14.95 22.56 -13.96
CA ARG A 370 -15.59 21.27 -13.65
C ARG A 370 -15.57 20.96 -12.14
N ALA A 371 -14.65 21.57 -11.41
CA ALA A 371 -14.54 21.44 -9.95
C ALA A 371 -14.28 22.79 -9.30
N GLU A 372 -14.90 23.02 -8.14
CA GLU A 372 -14.68 24.18 -7.26
C GLU A 372 -13.96 23.74 -5.99
N VAL A 373 -13.04 24.56 -5.48
CA VAL A 373 -12.43 24.35 -4.15
C VAL A 373 -12.98 25.40 -3.19
N VAL A 374 -13.53 24.95 -2.08
CA VAL A 374 -14.01 25.80 -0.99
C VAL A 374 -13.21 25.52 0.27
N THR A 375 -12.60 26.56 0.85
CA THR A 375 -11.85 26.48 2.10
C THR A 375 -12.61 27.16 3.20
N ASP A 376 -13.30 26.37 4.03
CA ASP A 376 -14.14 26.88 5.12
C ASP A 376 -14.42 25.76 6.15
N HIS A 377 -14.99 26.14 7.28
CA HIS A 377 -15.45 25.22 8.31
C HIS A 377 -16.94 24.89 8.11
N ILE A 378 -17.26 23.63 8.26
CA ILE A 378 -18.64 23.17 8.33
C ILE A 378 -19.25 23.71 9.63
N ASP A 379 -20.42 24.34 9.51
CA ASP A 379 -21.24 24.72 10.64
C ASP A 379 -22.22 23.58 10.98
N SER A 380 -23.04 23.20 10.02
CA SER A 380 -24.00 22.10 10.17
C SER A 380 -24.41 21.52 8.82
N PHE A 381 -24.97 20.33 8.85
CA PHE A 381 -25.73 19.76 7.75
C PHE A 381 -27.20 20.18 7.86
N ASN A 382 -27.90 20.22 6.74
CA ASN A 382 -29.34 20.40 6.63
C ASN A 382 -29.89 19.52 5.50
N SER A 383 -31.21 19.56 5.28
CA SER A 383 -31.87 18.70 4.30
C SER A 383 -31.35 18.84 2.85
N LYS A 384 -30.69 19.96 2.51
CA LYS A 384 -30.23 20.28 1.15
C LYS A 384 -28.71 20.10 0.96
N GLY A 385 -27.94 20.01 2.03
CA GLY A 385 -26.47 19.95 1.96
C GLY A 385 -25.78 20.47 3.21
N ILE A 386 -24.77 21.33 3.03
CA ILE A 386 -23.85 21.76 4.08
C ILE A 386 -23.88 23.27 4.22
N ALA A 387 -24.18 23.75 5.42
CA ALA A 387 -24.02 25.15 5.81
C ALA A 387 -22.60 25.39 6.33
N LEU A 388 -21.95 26.43 5.87
CA LEU A 388 -20.59 26.79 6.26
C LEU A 388 -20.58 27.96 7.26
N LYS A 389 -19.52 28.09 8.04
CA LYS A 389 -19.37 29.18 9.03
C LYS A 389 -19.31 30.57 8.42
N SER A 390 -18.91 30.68 7.16
CA SER A 390 -19.01 31.95 6.39
C SER A 390 -20.42 32.36 6.05
N GLY A 391 -21.43 31.50 6.26
CA GLY A 391 -22.80 31.66 5.81
C GLY A 391 -23.08 31.14 4.40
N LYS A 392 -22.05 30.62 3.67
CA LYS A 392 -22.24 29.97 2.37
C LYS A 392 -22.98 28.65 2.55
N GLN A 393 -23.95 28.35 1.68
CA GLN A 393 -24.64 27.07 1.59
C GLN A 393 -24.06 26.28 0.41
N LEU A 394 -23.73 25.03 0.62
CA LEU A 394 -23.36 24.08 -0.41
C LEU A 394 -24.47 23.05 -0.57
N ASP A 395 -25.25 23.18 -1.62
CA ASP A 395 -26.26 22.19 -1.97
C ASP A 395 -25.61 20.96 -2.54
N ALA A 396 -26.04 19.79 -2.09
CA ALA A 396 -25.52 18.49 -2.51
C ALA A 396 -26.61 17.44 -2.63
N ASP A 397 -26.45 16.55 -3.58
CA ASP A 397 -27.22 15.30 -3.66
C ASP A 397 -26.43 14.14 -3.05
N ILE A 398 -25.07 14.25 -3.09
CA ILE A 398 -24.14 13.27 -2.52
C ILE A 398 -23.05 14.03 -1.77
N VAL A 399 -22.73 13.56 -0.56
CA VAL A 399 -21.58 14.03 0.22
C VAL A 399 -20.60 12.88 0.40
N VAL A 400 -19.37 13.07 -0.07
CA VAL A 400 -18.27 12.09 0.09
C VAL A 400 -17.38 12.54 1.25
N VAL A 401 -17.34 11.75 2.33
CA VAL A 401 -16.57 12.06 3.54
C VAL A 401 -15.15 11.52 3.41
N ALA A 402 -14.27 12.28 2.75
CA ALA A 402 -12.86 11.92 2.54
C ALA A 402 -11.94 12.49 3.65
N THR A 403 -12.37 12.38 4.90
CA THR A 403 -11.73 13.01 6.08
C THR A 403 -10.62 12.17 6.70
N GLY A 404 -10.30 11.04 6.10
CA GLY A 404 -9.17 10.19 6.45
C GLY A 404 -9.55 8.81 6.96
N LEU A 405 -8.54 8.08 7.41
CA LEU A 405 -8.63 6.68 7.81
C LEU A 405 -8.41 6.56 9.32
N LYS A 406 -8.87 5.45 9.90
CA LYS A 406 -8.44 4.99 11.21
C LYS A 406 -7.21 4.09 11.06
N LEU A 407 -6.28 4.22 11.99
CA LEU A 407 -5.14 3.31 12.07
C LEU A 407 -5.42 2.20 13.08
N LYS A 408 -4.86 1.02 12.78
CA LYS A 408 -4.95 -0.18 13.61
C LYS A 408 -3.59 -0.87 13.57
N PHE A 409 -2.85 -0.82 14.65
CA PHE A 409 -1.51 -1.38 14.67
C PHE A 409 -1.55 -2.91 14.79
N GLY A 410 -0.74 -3.61 14.00
CA GLY A 410 -0.56 -5.06 14.11
C GLY A 410 -1.78 -5.91 13.81
N GLY A 411 -2.88 -5.36 13.28
CA GLY A 411 -4.09 -6.11 12.93
C GLY A 411 -4.95 -6.55 14.13
N ASP A 412 -4.84 -5.91 15.29
CA ASP A 412 -5.55 -6.26 16.55
C ASP A 412 -5.24 -7.67 17.08
N ILE A 413 -4.04 -8.15 16.86
CA ILE A 413 -3.62 -9.46 17.34
C ILE A 413 -3.20 -9.33 18.81
N ALA A 414 -3.83 -10.10 19.69
CA ALA A 414 -3.42 -10.21 21.09
C ALA A 414 -2.16 -11.09 21.20
N TYR A 415 -1.08 -10.53 21.72
CA TYR A 415 0.17 -11.26 21.92
C TYR A 415 0.38 -11.64 23.38
N SER A 416 0.89 -12.85 23.62
CA SER A 416 1.34 -13.27 24.96
C SER A 416 2.66 -14.06 24.87
N ILE A 417 3.44 -14.03 25.94
CA ILE A 417 4.70 -14.75 26.11
C ILE A 417 4.65 -15.48 27.44
N ASP A 418 4.73 -16.81 27.41
CA ASP A 418 4.66 -17.66 28.61
C ASP A 418 3.45 -17.27 29.50
N ASP A 419 2.26 -17.21 28.89
CA ASP A 419 0.97 -16.85 29.49
C ASP A 419 0.84 -15.40 30.00
N LYS A 420 1.83 -14.53 29.72
CA LYS A 420 1.78 -13.11 30.07
C LYS A 420 1.44 -12.28 28.86
N GLU A 421 0.40 -11.48 28.98
CA GLU A 421 -0.01 -10.53 27.93
C GLU A 421 1.11 -9.53 27.61
N VAL A 422 1.27 -9.21 26.35
CA VAL A 422 2.25 -8.25 25.83
C VAL A 422 1.55 -6.98 25.40
N ASP A 423 1.81 -5.90 26.10
CA ASP A 423 1.47 -4.56 25.62
C ASP A 423 2.49 -4.11 24.58
N VAL A 424 2.07 -4.04 23.32
CA VAL A 424 2.92 -3.61 22.20
C VAL A 424 3.30 -2.13 22.28
N THR A 425 2.50 -1.30 22.95
CA THR A 425 2.74 0.14 23.09
C THR A 425 3.93 0.44 23.99
N GLU A 426 4.26 -0.48 24.89
CA GLU A 426 5.42 -0.39 25.76
C GLU A 426 6.72 -0.92 25.13
N ARG A 427 6.65 -1.45 23.90
CA ARG A 427 7.79 -2.04 23.22
C ARG A 427 8.49 -1.04 22.30
N PHE A 428 9.80 -1.22 22.17
CA PHE A 428 10.63 -0.45 21.24
C PHE A 428 10.82 -1.18 19.92
N VAL A 429 10.80 -0.44 18.82
CA VAL A 429 10.96 -1.01 17.48
C VAL A 429 12.43 -1.14 17.09
N TYR A 430 12.90 -2.37 16.96
CA TYR A 430 14.24 -2.71 16.49
C TYR A 430 14.32 -2.66 14.96
N ARG A 431 15.21 -1.81 14.42
CA ARG A 431 15.44 -1.63 12.97
C ARG A 431 14.19 -1.33 12.15
N GLY A 432 13.14 -0.81 12.78
CA GLY A 432 11.86 -0.52 12.16
C GLY A 432 11.05 -1.78 11.77
N MET A 433 11.31 -2.95 12.41
CA MET A 433 10.61 -4.19 12.02
C MET A 433 10.40 -5.22 13.12
N MET A 434 11.14 -5.24 14.22
CA MET A 434 10.93 -6.18 15.31
C MET A 434 10.64 -5.41 16.60
N LEU A 435 10.02 -6.05 17.59
CA LEU A 435 9.70 -5.43 18.87
C LEU A 435 10.62 -5.96 19.97
N SER A 436 11.01 -5.08 20.91
CA SER A 436 11.83 -5.48 22.06
C SER A 436 11.15 -6.57 22.87
N ASP A 437 11.93 -7.55 23.30
CA ASP A 437 11.53 -8.67 24.15
C ASP A 437 10.45 -9.60 23.54
N ILE A 438 10.14 -9.47 22.25
CA ILE A 438 9.24 -10.38 21.56
C ILE A 438 10.07 -11.31 20.65
N PRO A 439 10.08 -12.63 20.95
CA PRO A 439 10.85 -13.60 20.19
C PRO A 439 10.26 -13.87 18.79
N ASN A 440 11.09 -14.17 17.82
CA ASN A 440 10.72 -14.74 16.52
C ASN A 440 9.56 -14.05 15.84
N MET A 441 9.52 -12.71 15.91
CA MET A 441 8.48 -11.92 15.27
C MET A 441 9.08 -10.72 14.55
N ALA A 442 8.57 -10.43 13.36
CA ALA A 442 8.84 -9.19 12.64
C ALA A 442 7.57 -8.62 12.03
N MET A 443 7.55 -7.31 11.84
CA MET A 443 6.44 -6.56 11.24
C MET A 443 6.91 -5.86 9.98
N SER A 444 6.05 -5.80 8.97
CA SER A 444 6.31 -5.06 7.75
C SER A 444 5.62 -3.70 7.80
N VAL A 445 6.38 -2.66 8.11
CA VAL A 445 5.94 -1.26 8.14
C VAL A 445 6.77 -0.47 7.12
N GLY A 446 6.12 0.39 6.32
CA GLY A 446 6.78 1.20 5.30
C GLY A 446 7.37 2.50 5.82
N TYR A 447 7.78 3.38 4.89
CA TYR A 447 8.24 4.73 5.19
C TYR A 447 7.08 5.73 5.20
N THR A 448 7.22 6.80 5.99
CA THR A 448 6.29 7.94 5.96
C THR A 448 6.57 8.88 4.79
N ASN A 449 7.82 8.93 4.31
CA ASN A 449 8.32 9.88 3.33
C ASN A 449 8.79 9.27 2.00
N SER A 450 8.55 7.98 1.81
CA SER A 450 8.96 7.22 0.61
C SER A 450 7.99 6.08 0.35
N SER A 451 8.11 5.45 -0.83
CA SER A 451 7.26 4.31 -1.20
C SER A 451 7.36 3.16 -0.18
N TRP A 452 6.20 2.65 0.18
CA TRP A 452 6.03 1.60 1.20
C TRP A 452 6.88 0.36 0.94
N THR A 453 6.88 -0.11 -0.29
CA THR A 453 7.55 -1.33 -0.73
C THR A 453 9.07 -1.31 -0.57
N LEU A 454 9.67 -0.11 -0.58
CA LEU A 454 11.11 0.04 -0.36
C LEU A 454 11.54 -0.52 1.01
N LYS A 455 10.74 -0.27 2.06
CA LYS A 455 11.02 -0.79 3.41
C LYS A 455 10.62 -2.26 3.53
N THR A 456 9.44 -2.63 3.03
CA THR A 456 8.93 -4.00 3.14
C THR A 456 9.84 -5.01 2.44
N ASP A 457 10.40 -4.65 1.29
CA ASP A 457 11.39 -5.49 0.57
C ASP A 457 12.69 -5.68 1.38
N LEU A 458 13.18 -4.62 2.03
CA LEU A 458 14.35 -4.72 2.93
C LEU A 458 14.05 -5.55 4.17
N THR A 459 12.87 -5.38 4.78
CA THR A 459 12.40 -6.18 5.92
C THR A 459 12.37 -7.67 5.58
N ALA A 460 11.71 -8.02 4.48
CA ALA A 460 11.62 -9.42 4.04
C ALA A 460 13.00 -10.04 3.79
N LYS A 461 13.89 -9.30 3.13
CA LYS A 461 15.28 -9.74 2.89
C LYS A 461 16.08 -9.96 4.17
N TYR A 462 15.92 -9.03 5.13
CA TYR A 462 16.59 -9.14 6.43
C TYR A 462 16.07 -10.36 7.22
N VAL A 463 14.75 -10.55 7.27
CA VAL A 463 14.12 -11.71 7.93
C VAL A 463 14.59 -13.03 7.29
N CYS A 464 14.63 -13.15 5.96
CA CYS A 464 15.20 -14.33 5.29
C CYS A 464 16.65 -14.57 5.70
N GLY A 465 17.47 -13.52 5.80
CA GLY A 465 18.86 -13.62 6.27
C GLY A 465 18.96 -14.08 7.74
N LEU A 466 18.05 -13.59 8.57
CA LEU A 466 17.94 -13.95 9.99
C LEU A 466 17.57 -15.44 10.17
N LEU A 467 16.53 -15.89 9.48
CA LEU A 467 16.09 -17.29 9.49
C LEU A 467 17.18 -18.25 9.00
N LYS A 468 17.89 -17.89 7.92
CA LYS A 468 19.05 -18.68 7.45
C LYS A 468 20.16 -18.78 8.50
N ARG A 469 20.43 -17.70 9.22
CA ARG A 469 21.41 -17.70 10.31
C ARG A 469 20.96 -18.61 11.45
N MET A 470 19.69 -18.53 11.84
CA MET A 470 19.12 -19.39 12.87
C MET A 470 19.28 -20.86 12.49
N ASN A 471 18.81 -21.25 11.30
CA ASN A 471 18.91 -22.64 10.83
C ASN A 471 20.36 -23.14 10.77
N ARG A 472 21.27 -22.33 10.22
CA ARG A 472 22.69 -22.75 10.08
C ARG A 472 23.39 -22.96 11.41
N ASN A 473 23.02 -22.22 12.44
CA ASN A 473 23.67 -22.28 13.76
C ASN A 473 22.85 -23.05 14.80
N GLY A 474 21.71 -23.66 14.41
CA GLY A 474 20.85 -24.40 15.33
C GLY A 474 20.10 -23.55 16.35
N TYR A 475 19.96 -22.24 16.10
CA TYR A 475 19.18 -21.37 16.98
C TYR A 475 17.68 -21.59 16.80
N THR A 476 16.96 -21.68 17.89
CA THR A 476 15.51 -21.85 17.91
C THR A 476 14.77 -20.54 18.12
N SER A 477 15.44 -19.55 18.75
CA SER A 477 14.84 -18.23 18.94
C SER A 477 15.80 -17.08 18.68
N VAL A 478 15.24 -15.92 18.33
CA VAL A 478 15.92 -14.63 18.22
C VAL A 478 15.02 -13.54 18.82
N THR A 479 15.57 -12.78 19.75
CA THR A 479 14.83 -11.74 20.47
C THR A 479 15.61 -10.43 20.45
N PRO A 480 15.03 -9.31 20.01
CA PRO A 480 15.64 -7.99 20.20
C PRO A 480 15.64 -7.64 21.70
N THR A 481 16.82 -7.36 22.24
CA THR A 481 16.98 -7.08 23.69
C THR A 481 17.68 -5.75 23.89
N ILE A 482 17.06 -4.86 24.66
CA ILE A 482 17.64 -3.55 25.00
C ILE A 482 18.78 -3.78 25.98
N ILE A 483 19.99 -3.37 25.61
CA ILE A 483 21.19 -3.50 26.47
C ILE A 483 21.37 -2.24 27.30
N ASP A 484 21.24 -1.05 26.69
CA ASP A 484 21.47 0.22 27.35
C ASP A 484 20.21 1.08 27.36
N LYS A 485 20.06 1.92 28.38
CA LYS A 485 18.98 2.90 28.45
C LYS A 485 18.98 3.81 27.24
N MET A 486 17.80 4.15 26.74
CA MET A 486 17.59 5.08 25.64
C MET A 486 16.37 5.95 25.89
N GLY A 487 16.30 7.09 25.18
CA GLY A 487 15.14 7.96 25.16
C GLY A 487 14.02 7.40 24.29
N GLU A 488 12.79 7.78 24.60
CA GLU A 488 11.59 7.42 23.84
C GLU A 488 11.30 8.48 22.78
N VAL A 489 10.93 8.05 21.57
CA VAL A 489 10.50 8.91 20.46
C VAL A 489 9.28 8.26 19.81
N PRO A 490 8.31 9.03 19.29
CA PRO A 490 7.18 8.47 18.55
C PRO A 490 7.64 7.57 17.38
N LEU A 491 6.89 6.50 17.12
CA LEU A 491 7.19 5.59 15.98
C LEU A 491 7.13 6.32 14.64
N LEU A 492 6.12 7.18 14.48
CA LEU A 492 5.90 8.00 13.29
C LEU A 492 6.04 9.48 13.69
N ASP A 493 7.13 10.12 13.23
CA ASP A 493 7.35 11.56 13.38
C ASP A 493 6.66 12.31 12.23
N PHE A 494 5.31 12.45 12.36
CA PHE A 494 4.47 12.95 11.29
C PHE A 494 3.17 13.55 11.84
N ASP A 495 2.92 14.85 11.55
CA ASP A 495 1.83 15.64 12.14
C ASP A 495 0.46 15.44 11.45
N ALA A 496 0.29 14.41 10.63
CA ALA A 496 -1.01 14.13 10.02
C ALA A 496 -2.03 13.68 11.07
N GLY A 497 -3.25 14.21 11.01
CA GLY A 497 -4.28 14.00 12.03
C GLY A 497 -4.60 12.52 12.30
N TYR A 498 -4.54 11.65 11.28
CA TYR A 498 -4.77 10.21 11.47
C TYR A 498 -3.62 9.52 12.24
N VAL A 499 -2.38 10.02 12.12
CA VAL A 499 -1.23 9.52 12.87
C VAL A 499 -1.31 9.98 14.32
N LEU A 500 -1.63 11.27 14.55
CA LEU A 500 -1.75 11.82 15.88
C LEU A 500 -2.83 11.11 16.71
N ARG A 501 -3.96 10.74 16.07
CA ARG A 501 -5.02 9.96 16.74
C ARG A 501 -4.64 8.52 17.10
N ALA A 502 -3.56 8.00 16.50
CA ALA A 502 -3.14 6.61 16.68
C ALA A 502 -1.83 6.47 17.47
N GLN A 503 -1.28 7.55 18.02
CA GLN A 503 -0.02 7.48 18.77
C GLN A 503 -0.09 6.54 19.97
N ASP A 504 -1.23 6.51 20.65
CA ASP A 504 -1.43 5.71 21.87
C ASP A 504 -1.54 4.19 21.60
N ILE A 505 -1.73 3.78 20.35
CA ILE A 505 -1.79 2.36 19.98
C ILE A 505 -0.52 1.86 19.30
N MET A 506 0.50 2.70 19.17
CA MET A 506 1.75 2.36 18.46
C MET A 506 2.89 2.07 19.44
N PRO A 507 3.83 1.17 19.10
CA PRO A 507 5.06 0.99 19.85
C PRO A 507 5.97 2.22 19.76
N LYS A 508 7.00 2.23 20.56
CA LYS A 508 7.95 3.34 20.71
C LYS A 508 9.16 3.17 19.76
N ASN A 509 9.74 4.27 19.34
CA ASN A 509 11.10 4.31 18.81
C ASN A 509 12.09 4.70 19.91
N GLY A 510 13.33 4.24 19.77
CA GLY A 510 14.45 4.76 20.54
C GLY A 510 15.10 5.96 19.84
N ASP A 511 15.92 6.69 20.59
CA ASP A 511 16.69 7.84 20.10
C ASP A 511 18.03 7.45 19.45
N ARG A 512 18.45 6.17 19.56
CA ARG A 512 19.71 5.63 19.03
C ARG A 512 19.52 4.38 18.16
N GLU A 513 20.50 4.10 17.31
CA GLU A 513 20.58 2.82 16.59
C GLU A 513 20.84 1.65 17.55
N PRO A 514 20.26 0.48 17.33
CA PRO A 514 19.40 0.08 16.20
C PRO A 514 17.89 0.30 16.42
N TRP A 515 17.51 1.04 17.45
CA TRP A 515 16.12 1.28 17.90
C TRP A 515 15.49 2.53 17.27
N LYS A 516 16.28 3.32 16.56
CA LYS A 516 15.82 4.51 15.85
C LYS A 516 15.38 4.19 14.43
N ASN A 517 14.11 4.45 14.13
CA ASN A 517 13.64 4.46 12.74
C ASN A 517 14.08 5.77 12.07
N ASN A 518 14.89 5.68 11.02
CA ASN A 518 15.49 6.86 10.39
C ASN A 518 14.70 7.41 9.21
N ASP A 519 13.67 6.74 8.75
CA ASP A 519 12.92 7.06 7.52
C ASP A 519 13.83 7.40 6.31
N LYS A 520 14.97 6.68 6.18
CA LYS A 520 15.97 6.89 5.12
C LYS A 520 16.33 5.59 4.44
N TYR A 521 15.74 5.37 3.27
CA TYR A 521 15.98 4.13 2.50
C TYR A 521 17.46 3.82 2.26
N THR A 522 18.30 4.83 1.89
CA THR A 522 19.74 4.57 1.64
C THR A 522 20.47 4.10 2.89
N LYS A 523 20.11 4.60 4.08
CA LYS A 523 20.70 4.16 5.35
C LYS A 523 20.22 2.76 5.70
N ASP A 524 18.93 2.51 5.54
CA ASP A 524 18.36 1.19 5.77
C ASP A 524 18.89 0.15 4.78
N PHE A 525 19.06 0.52 3.51
CA PHE A 525 19.69 -0.35 2.52
C PHE A 525 21.10 -0.78 2.95
N VAL A 526 21.91 0.15 3.44
CA VAL A 526 23.24 -0.17 3.97
C VAL A 526 23.15 -1.06 5.21
N ASN A 527 22.25 -0.76 6.14
CA ASN A 527 22.18 -1.47 7.43
C ASN A 527 21.51 -2.85 7.31
N LEU A 528 20.48 -2.98 6.47
CA LEU A 528 19.65 -4.19 6.38
C LEU A 528 20.07 -5.13 5.24
N GLU A 529 20.63 -4.59 4.15
CA GLU A 529 21.08 -5.43 3.02
C GLU A 529 22.59 -5.62 3.02
N LEU A 530 23.41 -4.54 3.11
CA LEU A 530 24.87 -4.65 3.01
C LEU A 530 25.52 -5.09 4.34
N LYS A 531 25.04 -4.57 5.47
CA LYS A 531 25.55 -4.89 6.81
C LYS A 531 24.61 -5.84 7.58
N ARG A 532 23.83 -6.64 6.88
CA ARG A 532 22.79 -7.51 7.46
C ARG A 532 23.31 -8.48 8.53
N ASN A 533 24.58 -8.84 8.50
CA ASN A 533 25.21 -9.75 9.47
C ASN A 533 25.59 -9.08 10.80
N LYS A 534 25.47 -7.77 10.94
CA LYS A 534 25.67 -7.06 12.20
C LYS A 534 24.39 -7.10 13.02
N HIS A 535 24.29 -8.04 13.94
CA HIS A 535 23.11 -8.25 14.79
C HIS A 535 23.38 -7.74 16.20
N SER A 536 23.67 -6.43 16.35
CA SER A 536 23.75 -5.81 17.68
C SER A 536 22.39 -5.86 18.36
N GLU A 537 22.37 -6.16 19.65
CA GLU A 537 21.17 -6.18 20.47
C GLU A 537 20.10 -7.22 19.99
N LEU A 538 20.56 -8.34 19.38
CA LEU A 538 19.78 -9.55 19.18
C LEU A 538 20.34 -10.69 20.02
N THR A 539 19.49 -11.27 20.85
CA THR A 539 19.80 -12.49 21.62
C THR A 539 19.33 -13.70 20.84
N PHE A 540 20.25 -14.64 20.56
CA PHE A 540 19.98 -15.92 19.89
C PHE A 540 20.06 -17.06 20.92
N ARG A 541 19.14 -17.99 20.86
CA ARG A 541 19.12 -19.20 21.72
C ARG A 541 18.86 -20.44 20.90
#